data_b264845e82fb5c1ae8ec626979fab07f
#
_entry.id   b264845e82fb5c1ae8ec626979fab07f
#
_cell.length_a   1.000
_cell.length_b   1.000
_cell.length_c   1.000
_cell.angle_alpha   90.00
_cell.angle_beta   90.00
_cell.angle_gamma   90.00
#
_symmetry.space_group_name_H-M   'P 1'
#
loop_
_entity.id
_entity.type
_entity.pdbx_description
1 polymer ?
#
loop_
_entity_poly.entity_id
_entity_poly.type
_entity_poly.pdbx_seq_one_letter_code
_entity_poly.pdbx_strand_id
1 'polypeptide(L)'
;MPRALLGSVARERCTEHCVGTLHRAGKRGSPTTDPISIPAPAQPQVRINPTETGNACVPVRLSCHIWGFYPPEVTVIWLHNGDIMETDDYNPISAIPNGDWSYQTQVSLLVALVAGDTYTCSVQHVSLQEPLLEDWSSGLMPEVTILVAVATVLMVLGLGFFLAGVYRFRTRPPSPGYTSLPGDNYPAGSI
;
A
#
# COMPACT_ATOMS: atom_id res chain seq x y z
N MET A 1 61.59 9.53 16.51
CA MET A 1 62.44 9.49 15.30
C MET A 1 62.32 8.10 14.68
N PRO A 2 62.24 7.88 13.36
CA PRO A 2 62.07 8.81 12.23
C PRO A 2 60.91 8.52 11.31
N ARG A 3 60.49 9.52 10.58
CA ARG A 3 60.48 9.74 9.10
C ARG A 3 59.40 8.94 8.32
N ALA A 4 58.33 9.58 7.84
CA ALA A 4 58.22 10.35 6.59
C ALA A 4 58.72 9.55 5.34
N LEU A 5 57.81 9.37 4.36
CA LEU A 5 58.03 9.57 2.94
C LEU A 5 56.78 9.16 2.13
N LEU A 6 56.22 10.12 1.48
CA LEU A 6 56.03 10.25 0.05
C LEU A 6 55.05 9.28 -0.66
N GLY A 7 54.09 9.92 -1.27
CA GLY A 7 53.26 9.36 -2.33
C GLY A 7 52.40 10.43 -3.01
N SER A 8 53.02 11.58 -3.37
CA SER A 8 52.58 12.41 -4.46
C SER A 8 52.82 11.61 -5.74
N VAL A 9 51.81 11.41 -6.59
CA VAL A 9 51.80 11.31 -8.06
C VAL A 9 50.46 10.75 -8.51
N ALA A 10 49.62 11.61 -9.01
CA ALA A 10 48.78 11.36 -10.17
C ALA A 10 47.88 12.59 -10.44
N ARG A 11 48.58 13.69 -10.64
CA ARG A 11 48.01 14.84 -11.32
C ARG A 11 48.77 14.94 -12.62
N GLU A 12 48.26 14.30 -13.67
CA GLU A 12 48.64 14.64 -15.07
C GLU A 12 47.78 13.84 -16.05
N ARG A 13 47.33 14.60 -17.05
CA ARG A 13 46.83 14.16 -18.35
C ARG A 13 45.31 13.98 -18.52
N CYS A 14 44.67 15.11 -18.65
CA CYS A 14 43.60 15.28 -19.64
C CYS A 14 43.71 16.69 -20.24
N THR A 15 44.79 16.95 -20.94
CA THR A 15 44.90 18.01 -21.92
C THR A 15 45.25 17.37 -23.25
N GLU A 16 44.58 17.82 -24.30
CA GLU A 16 44.72 17.44 -25.71
C GLU A 16 43.71 16.40 -26.23
N HIS A 17 42.57 16.87 -26.64
CA HIS A 17 41.99 16.65 -27.98
C HIS A 17 40.62 17.34 -28.11
N CYS A 18 40.68 18.67 -28.25
CA CYS A 18 39.57 19.41 -28.85
C CYS A 18 40.16 20.53 -29.74
N VAL A 19 40.77 20.10 -30.83
CA VAL A 19 41.08 21.03 -31.95
C VAL A 19 40.40 20.50 -33.20
N GLY A 20 39.52 21.33 -33.74
CA GLY A 20 39.19 21.28 -35.13
C GLY A 20 37.77 20.88 -35.48
N THR A 21 36.87 21.85 -35.55
CA THR A 21 36.21 22.12 -36.84
C THR A 21 35.49 23.47 -36.74
N LEU A 22 36.13 24.52 -37.20
CA LEU A 22 35.52 25.79 -37.58
C LEU A 22 34.73 25.56 -38.87
N HIS A 23 33.43 25.50 -38.81
CA HIS A 23 32.56 25.69 -39.95
C HIS A 23 31.58 26.85 -39.72
N ARG A 24 31.98 27.94 -40.32
CA ARG A 24 31.21 28.91 -41.12
C ARG A 24 30.00 29.57 -40.45
N ALA A 25 30.22 30.86 -40.20
CA ALA A 25 29.20 31.86 -39.90
C ALA A 25 27.96 31.75 -40.80
N GLY A 26 26.82 31.72 -40.18
CA GLY A 26 25.52 31.81 -40.82
C GLY A 26 24.44 32.24 -39.82
N LYS A 27 24.06 33.53 -39.91
CA LYS A 27 22.89 34.19 -39.32
C LYS A 27 22.91 34.39 -37.81
N ARG A 28 23.10 35.65 -37.43
CA ARG A 28 22.68 36.22 -36.15
C ARG A 28 21.19 36.04 -35.99
N GLY A 29 20.81 34.92 -35.34
CA GLY A 29 19.55 34.82 -34.62
C GLY A 29 19.79 35.44 -33.25
N SER A 30 19.02 36.43 -32.89
CA SER A 30 18.95 36.95 -31.52
C SER A 30 18.84 35.76 -30.55
N PRO A 31 19.54 35.76 -29.40
CA PRO A 31 19.24 34.83 -28.36
C PRO A 31 17.83 35.19 -27.86
N THR A 32 16.84 34.48 -28.35
CA THR A 32 15.57 34.35 -27.63
C THR A 32 15.94 33.65 -26.34
N THR A 33 16.04 34.42 -25.29
CA THR A 33 16.07 33.93 -23.93
C THR A 33 14.66 33.35 -23.72
N ASP A 34 14.48 32.09 -24.12
CA ASP A 34 13.28 31.35 -23.71
C ASP A 34 13.29 31.39 -22.19
N PRO A 35 12.23 31.92 -21.54
CA PRO A 35 12.17 31.88 -20.09
C PRO A 35 12.26 30.41 -19.70
N ILE A 36 13.23 30.06 -18.86
CA ILE A 36 13.34 28.73 -18.26
C ILE A 36 11.99 28.48 -17.66
N SER A 37 11.21 27.62 -18.30
CA SER A 37 9.90 27.23 -17.80
C SER A 37 10.13 26.40 -16.54
N ILE A 38 10.03 27.05 -15.38
CA ILE A 38 10.05 26.35 -14.10
C ILE A 38 8.81 25.44 -14.09
N PRO A 39 8.98 24.14 -13.90
CA PRO A 39 7.84 23.23 -13.86
C PRO A 39 6.86 23.69 -12.79
N ALA A 40 5.56 23.55 -13.08
CA ALA A 40 4.54 23.83 -12.10
C ALA A 40 4.67 22.86 -10.90
N PRO A 41 4.33 23.28 -9.67
CA PRO A 41 4.35 22.42 -8.51
C PRO A 41 3.53 21.16 -8.75
N ALA A 42 4.13 19.97 -8.52
CA ALA A 42 3.49 18.68 -8.66
C ALA A 42 3.14 18.11 -7.27
N GLN A 43 1.94 17.56 -7.14
CA GLN A 43 1.46 17.01 -5.86
C GLN A 43 2.09 15.65 -5.57
N PRO A 44 2.53 15.40 -4.32
CA PRO A 44 3.03 14.11 -3.90
C PRO A 44 1.96 13.03 -3.89
N GLN A 45 2.35 11.80 -4.19
CA GLN A 45 1.61 10.59 -3.88
C GLN A 45 2.29 9.89 -2.71
N VAL A 46 1.49 9.28 -1.82
CA VAL A 46 1.97 8.67 -0.58
C VAL A 46 1.43 7.26 -0.44
N ARG A 47 2.25 6.35 0.06
CA ARG A 47 1.84 4.99 0.45
C ARG A 47 2.69 4.48 1.60
N ILE A 48 2.04 3.84 2.57
CA ILE A 48 2.72 3.11 3.64
C ILE A 48 2.84 1.64 3.26
N ASN A 49 4.08 1.12 3.28
CA ASN A 49 4.37 -0.27 3.03
C ASN A 49 5.06 -0.88 4.26
N PRO A 50 4.52 -1.95 4.85
CA PRO A 50 5.25 -2.73 5.85
C PRO A 50 6.36 -3.51 5.15
N THR A 51 7.60 -3.39 5.62
CA THR A 51 8.76 -4.02 4.97
C THR A 51 9.02 -5.44 5.50
N GLU A 52 8.54 -5.73 6.70
CA GLU A 52 8.70 -7.05 7.33
C GLU A 52 7.39 -7.48 7.98
N THR A 53 6.86 -8.61 7.55
CA THR A 53 5.76 -9.30 8.23
C THR A 53 6.35 -10.15 9.34
N GLY A 54 6.64 -9.53 10.48
CA GLY A 54 7.14 -10.24 11.66
C GLY A 54 6.02 -10.90 12.46
N ASN A 55 6.36 -11.93 13.20
CA ASN A 55 5.52 -12.46 14.27
C ASN A 55 5.23 -11.35 15.29
N ALA A 56 4.13 -11.44 16.01
CA ALA A 56 3.60 -10.43 16.94
C ALA A 56 4.57 -9.87 18.01
N CYS A 57 5.79 -10.38 18.10
CA CYS A 57 6.83 -9.94 19.04
C CYS A 57 8.07 -9.34 18.35
N VAL A 58 8.03 -9.13 17.04
CA VAL A 58 9.16 -8.57 16.27
C VAL A 58 8.78 -7.17 15.81
N PRO A 59 9.65 -6.16 16.02
CA PRO A 59 9.40 -4.82 15.49
C PRO A 59 9.24 -4.86 13.96
N VAL A 60 8.23 -4.17 13.46
CA VAL A 60 7.95 -4.04 12.03
C VAL A 60 8.45 -2.69 11.55
N ARG A 61 9.08 -2.68 10.39
CA ARG A 61 9.48 -1.45 9.73
C ARG A 61 8.37 -1.00 8.79
N LEU A 62 7.76 0.14 9.12
CA LEU A 62 6.84 0.85 8.24
C LEU A 62 7.62 1.82 7.38
N SER A 63 7.39 1.81 6.09
CA SER A 63 8.03 2.71 5.14
C SER A 63 6.98 3.57 4.46
N CYS A 64 7.02 4.87 4.72
CA CYS A 64 6.24 5.87 3.99
C CYS A 64 6.99 6.23 2.71
N HIS A 65 6.49 5.81 1.57
CA HIS A 65 7.04 6.13 0.25
C HIS A 65 6.25 7.28 -0.37
N ILE A 66 6.96 8.32 -0.78
CA ILE A 66 6.41 9.57 -1.30
C ILE A 66 7.06 9.81 -2.66
N TRP A 67 6.27 10.05 -3.70
CA TRP A 67 6.82 10.21 -5.06
C TRP A 67 6.02 11.19 -5.91
N GLY A 68 6.61 11.60 -7.03
CA GLY A 68 5.96 12.42 -8.05
C GLY A 68 5.81 13.89 -7.69
N PHE A 69 6.53 14.40 -6.70
CA PHE A 69 6.40 15.78 -6.25
C PHE A 69 7.50 16.70 -6.83
N TYR A 70 7.17 17.97 -6.94
CA TYR A 70 8.08 19.08 -7.27
C TYR A 70 7.56 20.34 -6.58
N PRO A 71 8.43 21.15 -5.94
CA PRO A 71 9.87 21.04 -5.71
C PRO A 71 10.29 19.95 -4.68
N PRO A 72 11.63 19.78 -4.44
CA PRO A 72 12.14 18.69 -3.59
C PRO A 72 11.86 18.84 -2.09
N GLU A 73 11.47 20.04 -1.63
CA GLU A 73 11.22 20.33 -0.23
C GLU A 73 9.90 19.69 0.21
N VAL A 74 9.99 18.70 1.07
CA VAL A 74 8.85 18.00 1.66
C VAL A 74 9.08 17.78 3.15
N THR A 75 8.01 17.91 3.94
CA THR A 75 8.03 17.60 5.39
C THR A 75 7.17 16.38 5.63
N VAL A 76 7.73 15.41 6.35
CA VAL A 76 7.04 14.16 6.70
C VAL A 76 7.02 14.01 8.21
N ILE A 77 5.84 13.74 8.77
CA ILE A 77 5.63 13.56 10.20
C ILE A 77 4.88 12.23 10.40
N TRP A 78 5.35 11.40 11.32
CA TRP A 78 4.63 10.22 11.74
C TRP A 78 3.72 10.51 12.93
N LEU A 79 2.50 9.98 12.89
CA LEU A 79 1.56 10.02 14.00
C LEU A 79 1.26 8.58 14.44
N HIS A 80 1.10 8.39 15.74
CA HIS A 80 0.65 7.15 16.35
C HIS A 80 -0.66 7.42 17.09
N ASN A 81 -1.74 6.80 16.66
CA ASN A 81 -3.09 7.03 17.20
C ASN A 81 -3.53 8.51 17.21
N GLY A 82 -2.99 9.32 16.28
CA GLY A 82 -3.26 10.75 16.17
C GLY A 82 -2.25 11.65 16.88
N ASP A 83 -1.37 11.11 17.69
CA ASP A 83 -0.32 11.87 18.38
C ASP A 83 0.98 11.90 17.57
N ILE A 84 1.65 13.06 17.53
CA ILE A 84 2.91 13.22 16.80
C ILE A 84 4.00 12.40 17.50
N MET A 85 4.67 11.54 16.74
CA MET A 85 5.83 10.81 17.24
C MET A 85 7.08 11.68 17.07
N GLU A 86 7.69 12.03 18.19
CA GLU A 86 9.04 12.60 18.19
C GLU A 86 10.04 11.45 18.04
N THR A 87 10.55 11.25 16.84
CA THR A 87 11.66 10.32 16.61
C THR A 87 12.90 11.12 16.26
N ASP A 88 14.02 10.78 16.89
CA ASP A 88 15.34 11.37 16.57
C ASP A 88 15.79 11.04 15.14
N ASP A 89 15.07 10.19 14.44
CA ASP A 89 15.31 9.75 13.07
C ASP A 89 14.73 10.68 11.99
N TYR A 90 14.23 11.86 12.35
CA TYR A 90 13.94 12.91 11.35
C TYR A 90 15.24 13.51 10.79
N ASN A 91 16.03 12.64 10.18
CA ASN A 91 17.10 13.10 9.32
C ASN A 91 16.48 13.98 8.22
N PRO A 92 17.15 15.08 7.83
CA PRO A 92 16.65 15.89 6.73
C PRO A 92 16.36 14.98 5.54
N ILE A 93 15.11 14.99 5.11
CA ILE A 93 14.60 14.08 4.10
C ILE A 93 15.34 14.40 2.80
N SER A 94 16.17 13.47 2.38
CA SER A 94 16.89 13.58 1.12
C SER A 94 15.95 13.14 0.00
N ALA A 95 15.50 14.09 -0.81
CA ALA A 95 14.69 13.79 -2.00
C ALA A 95 15.60 13.31 -3.13
N ILE A 96 15.22 12.22 -3.78
CA ILE A 96 15.93 11.60 -4.89
C ILE A 96 15.27 12.05 -6.19
N PRO A 97 16.01 12.66 -7.14
CA PRO A 97 15.46 13.06 -8.43
C PRO A 97 15.18 11.84 -9.32
N ASN A 98 14.02 11.83 -9.99
CA ASN A 98 13.63 10.78 -10.93
C ASN A 98 14.13 11.02 -12.37
N GLY A 99 14.64 12.22 -12.67
CA GLY A 99 15.12 12.60 -14.01
C GLY A 99 14.07 13.29 -14.89
N ASP A 100 12.81 13.30 -14.49
CA ASP A 100 11.67 13.95 -15.16
C ASP A 100 11.18 15.21 -14.42
N TRP A 101 12.05 15.87 -13.65
CA TRP A 101 11.77 16.97 -12.74
C TRP A 101 10.97 16.57 -11.48
N SER A 102 10.51 15.34 -11.37
CA SER A 102 9.88 14.86 -10.14
C SER A 102 10.90 14.27 -9.16
N TYR A 103 10.49 14.24 -7.89
CA TYR A 103 11.28 13.71 -6.80
C TYR A 103 10.55 12.60 -6.10
N GLN A 104 11.31 11.73 -5.42
CA GLN A 104 10.82 10.72 -4.53
C GLN A 104 11.63 10.68 -3.24
N THR A 105 11.00 10.24 -2.17
CA THR A 105 11.67 10.02 -0.89
C THR A 105 10.99 8.88 -0.13
N GLN A 106 11.69 8.34 0.86
CA GLN A 106 11.17 7.30 1.71
C GLN A 106 11.59 7.56 3.16
N VAL A 107 10.64 7.53 4.06
CA VAL A 107 10.89 7.63 5.51
C VAL A 107 10.43 6.35 6.16
N SER A 108 11.30 5.73 6.97
CA SER A 108 11.01 4.47 7.63
C SER A 108 10.87 4.69 9.14
N LEU A 109 9.91 4.00 9.73
CA LEU A 109 9.67 3.97 11.16
C LEU A 109 9.70 2.51 11.65
N LEU A 110 10.44 2.23 12.72
CA LEU A 110 10.47 0.92 13.35
C LEU A 110 9.52 0.91 14.55
N VAL A 111 8.50 0.06 14.51
CA VAL A 111 7.44 0.03 15.51
C VAL A 111 7.20 -1.38 16.05
N ALA A 112 6.90 -1.48 17.34
CA ALA A 112 6.38 -2.70 17.93
C ALA A 112 4.87 -2.70 17.73
N LEU A 113 4.35 -3.69 17.00
CA LEU A 113 2.92 -3.75 16.69
C LEU A 113 2.10 -4.11 17.91
N VAL A 114 1.12 -3.27 18.20
CA VAL A 114 0.04 -3.56 19.14
C VAL A 114 -1.27 -3.64 18.37
N ALA A 115 -2.11 -4.60 18.72
CA ALA A 115 -3.41 -4.76 18.06
C ALA A 115 -4.29 -3.53 18.30
N GLY A 116 -4.78 -2.94 17.21
CA GLY A 116 -5.62 -1.73 17.26
C GLY A 116 -4.88 -0.42 17.09
N ASP A 117 -3.54 -0.43 17.04
CA ASP A 117 -2.77 0.78 16.76
C ASP A 117 -2.86 1.20 15.30
N THR A 118 -2.94 2.52 15.10
CA THR A 118 -2.93 3.16 13.79
C THR A 118 -1.71 4.06 13.68
N TYR A 119 -0.97 3.90 12.60
CA TYR A 119 0.16 4.75 12.25
C TYR A 119 -0.18 5.56 11.01
N THR A 120 -0.02 6.88 11.09
CA THR A 120 -0.35 7.80 10.00
C THR A 120 0.92 8.50 9.53
N CYS A 121 1.15 8.48 8.23
CA CYS A 121 2.18 9.30 7.59
C CYS A 121 1.54 10.61 7.11
N SER A 122 1.95 11.73 7.70
CA SER A 122 1.50 13.07 7.32
C SER A 122 2.56 13.74 6.46
N VAL A 123 2.20 14.13 5.26
CA VAL A 123 3.09 14.75 4.28
C VAL A 123 2.63 16.18 4.00
N GLN A 124 3.53 17.13 4.19
CA GLN A 124 3.32 18.54 3.88
C GLN A 124 4.21 18.93 2.70
N HIS A 125 3.61 19.58 1.72
CA HIS A 125 4.29 20.05 0.53
C HIS A 125 3.65 21.34 0.02
N VAL A 126 4.45 22.20 -0.64
CA VAL A 126 3.99 23.51 -1.14
C VAL A 126 2.85 23.41 -2.17
N SER A 127 2.73 22.27 -2.86
CA SER A 127 1.65 22.02 -3.83
C SER A 127 0.33 21.60 -3.19
N LEU A 128 0.33 21.31 -1.87
CA LEU A 128 -0.84 20.88 -1.12
C LEU A 128 -1.38 22.03 -0.28
N GLN A 129 -2.69 22.16 -0.21
CA GLN A 129 -3.36 23.12 0.69
C GLN A 129 -3.49 22.58 2.11
N GLU A 130 -3.66 21.27 2.23
CA GLU A 130 -3.75 20.52 3.49
C GLU A 130 -2.74 19.38 3.50
N PRO A 131 -2.24 18.96 4.67
CA PRO A 131 -1.36 17.81 4.76
C PRO A 131 -2.03 16.55 4.20
N LEU A 132 -1.30 15.78 3.40
CA LEU A 132 -1.76 14.50 2.90
C LEU A 132 -1.50 13.43 3.97
N LEU A 133 -2.56 12.76 4.41
CA LEU A 133 -2.53 11.74 5.44
C LEU A 133 -2.72 10.36 4.81
N GLU A 134 -1.86 9.43 5.14
CA GLU A 134 -2.00 8.02 4.79
C GLU A 134 -1.95 7.20 6.06
N ASP A 135 -2.99 6.38 6.29
CA ASP A 135 -3.14 5.59 7.51
C ASP A 135 -2.77 4.13 7.26
N TRP A 136 -2.10 3.55 8.23
CA TRP A 136 -1.81 2.12 8.27
C TRP A 136 -2.18 1.54 9.63
N SER A 137 -2.88 0.41 9.65
CA SER A 137 -3.23 -0.31 10.87
C SER A 137 -2.83 -1.78 10.75
N SER A 138 -2.43 -2.36 11.88
CA SER A 138 -2.07 -3.77 11.97
C SER A 138 -3.27 -4.73 11.99
N GLY A 139 -4.48 -4.20 11.86
CA GLY A 139 -5.72 -4.99 11.88
C GLY A 139 -5.96 -5.79 10.61
N LEU A 140 -6.87 -6.77 10.71
CA LEU A 140 -7.43 -7.45 9.54
C LEU A 140 -8.01 -6.39 8.60
N MET A 141 -7.65 -6.44 7.33
CA MET A 141 -8.17 -5.52 6.33
C MET A 141 -9.70 -5.43 6.45
N PRO A 142 -10.31 -4.21 6.40
CA PRO A 142 -11.75 -4.06 6.58
C PRO A 142 -12.55 -4.93 5.61
N GLU A 143 -12.05 -5.16 4.40
CA GLU A 143 -12.67 -6.07 3.43
C GLU A 143 -12.74 -7.52 3.94
N VAL A 144 -11.68 -8.03 4.54
CA VAL A 144 -11.66 -9.40 5.10
C VAL A 144 -12.63 -9.50 6.29
N THR A 145 -12.68 -8.47 7.12
CA THR A 145 -13.61 -8.43 8.27
C THR A 145 -15.06 -8.43 7.80
N ILE A 146 -15.40 -7.65 6.77
CA ILE A 146 -16.74 -7.62 6.18
C ILE A 146 -17.09 -8.98 5.56
N LEU A 147 -16.18 -9.59 4.80
CA LEU A 147 -16.42 -10.91 4.20
C LEU A 147 -16.66 -11.99 5.25
N VAL A 148 -15.87 -12.01 6.33
CA VAL A 148 -16.07 -12.96 7.45
C VAL A 148 -17.39 -12.70 8.13
N ALA A 149 -17.77 -11.44 8.40
CA ALA A 149 -19.04 -11.10 9.01
C ALA A 149 -20.24 -11.55 8.14
N VAL A 150 -20.19 -11.28 6.83
CA VAL A 150 -21.24 -11.72 5.90
C VAL A 150 -21.33 -13.23 5.81
N ALA A 151 -20.19 -13.93 5.72
CA ALA A 151 -20.15 -15.39 5.67
C ALA A 151 -20.75 -16.03 6.95
N THR A 152 -20.44 -15.47 8.13
CA THR A 152 -21.00 -15.96 9.40
C THR A 152 -22.51 -15.76 9.47
N VAL A 153 -23.04 -14.61 9.04
CA VAL A 153 -24.48 -14.35 8.98
C VAL A 153 -25.18 -15.33 8.04
N LEU A 154 -24.64 -15.55 6.84
CA LEU A 154 -25.21 -16.50 5.87
C LEU A 154 -25.19 -17.94 6.40
N MET A 155 -24.13 -18.34 7.11
CA MET A 155 -24.03 -19.67 7.73
C MET A 155 -25.10 -19.87 8.82
N VAL A 156 -25.30 -18.87 9.68
CA VAL A 156 -26.33 -18.93 10.74
C VAL A 156 -27.74 -19.00 10.14
N LEU A 157 -28.04 -18.20 9.13
CA LEU A 157 -29.33 -18.23 8.42
C LEU A 157 -29.55 -19.58 7.74
N GLY A 158 -28.53 -20.12 7.04
CA GLY A 158 -28.60 -21.43 6.39
C GLY A 158 -28.86 -22.54 7.38
N LEU A 159 -28.22 -22.54 8.55
CA LEU A 159 -28.43 -23.50 9.60
C LEU A 159 -29.85 -23.38 10.18
N GLY A 160 -30.36 -22.17 10.37
CA GLY A 160 -31.73 -21.91 10.81
C GLY A 160 -32.77 -22.49 9.84
N PHE A 161 -32.62 -22.23 8.56
CA PHE A 161 -33.52 -22.80 7.54
C PHE A 161 -33.45 -24.33 7.46
N PHE A 162 -32.22 -24.87 7.59
CA PHE A 162 -32.04 -26.32 7.63
C PHE A 162 -32.77 -26.96 8.81
N LEU A 163 -32.58 -26.43 10.02
CA LEU A 163 -33.26 -26.92 11.21
C LEU A 163 -34.78 -26.78 11.11
N ALA A 164 -35.27 -25.66 10.59
CA ALA A 164 -36.70 -25.47 10.36
C ALA A 164 -37.27 -26.47 9.33
N GLY A 165 -36.49 -26.76 8.28
CA GLY A 165 -36.82 -27.77 7.27
C GLY A 165 -36.91 -29.18 7.88
N VAL A 166 -35.91 -29.57 8.67
CA VAL A 166 -35.89 -30.86 9.37
C VAL A 166 -37.06 -30.99 10.36
N TYR A 167 -37.33 -29.89 11.11
CA TYR A 167 -38.47 -29.86 12.02
C TYR A 167 -39.80 -30.04 11.27
N ARG A 168 -40.03 -29.32 10.19
CA ARG A 168 -41.23 -29.47 9.34
C ARG A 168 -41.33 -30.85 8.70
N PHE A 169 -40.22 -31.44 8.31
CA PHE A 169 -40.22 -32.79 7.77
C PHE A 169 -40.61 -33.84 8.81
N ARG A 170 -40.11 -33.71 10.05
CA ARG A 170 -40.44 -34.63 11.14
C ARG A 170 -41.86 -34.46 11.64
N THR A 171 -42.43 -33.25 11.56
CA THR A 171 -43.80 -32.97 12.02
C THR A 171 -44.88 -33.16 10.96
N ARG A 172 -44.51 -33.58 9.74
CA ARG A 172 -45.51 -33.95 8.74
C ARG A 172 -46.29 -35.13 9.25
N PRO A 173 -47.65 -35.05 9.36
CA PRO A 173 -48.46 -36.22 9.64
C PRO A 173 -48.22 -37.24 8.53
N PRO A 174 -48.19 -38.54 8.85
CA PRO A 174 -48.09 -39.57 7.82
C PRO A 174 -49.24 -39.36 6.84
N SER A 175 -48.90 -39.32 5.54
CA SER A 175 -49.92 -39.26 4.49
C SER A 175 -50.91 -40.38 4.71
N PRO A 176 -52.25 -40.12 4.61
CA PRO A 176 -53.26 -41.15 4.79
C PRO A 176 -52.90 -42.28 3.84
N GLY A 177 -52.65 -43.43 4.45
CA GLY A 177 -52.24 -44.62 3.77
C GLY A 177 -53.22 -44.96 2.66
N TYR A 178 -52.70 -45.56 1.60
CA TYR A 178 -53.49 -46.18 0.58
C TYR A 178 -54.64 -46.98 1.19
N THR A 179 -55.88 -46.54 0.99
CA THR A 179 -57.03 -47.36 1.23
C THR A 179 -56.94 -48.54 0.21
N SER A 180 -56.61 -49.74 0.73
CA SER A 180 -56.71 -50.94 -0.05
C SER A 180 -58.13 -51.01 -0.61
N LEU A 181 -58.23 -51.07 -1.96
CA LEU A 181 -59.52 -51.29 -2.63
C LEU A 181 -60.11 -52.59 -2.15
N PRO A 182 -61.40 -52.60 -1.70
CA PRO A 182 -62.09 -53.80 -1.35
C PRO A 182 -62.42 -54.54 -2.66
N GLY A 183 -61.78 -55.68 -2.93
CA GLY A 183 -62.21 -56.49 -4.07
C GLY A 183 -61.15 -57.35 -4.73
N ASP A 184 -60.42 -58.16 -3.99
CA ASP A 184 -59.78 -59.36 -4.60
C ASP A 184 -60.01 -60.60 -3.69
N ASN A 185 -61.26 -60.94 -3.57
CA ASN A 185 -61.65 -62.32 -3.19
C ASN A 185 -61.64 -63.15 -4.44
N TYR A 186 -60.51 -63.75 -4.81
CA TYR A 186 -60.50 -64.87 -5.74
C TYR A 186 -60.89 -66.11 -4.95
N PRO A 187 -62.00 -66.82 -5.33
CA PRO A 187 -62.30 -68.10 -4.71
C PRO A 187 -61.24 -69.12 -5.18
N ALA A 188 -60.67 -69.81 -4.24
CA ALA A 188 -59.82 -70.96 -4.50
C ALA A 188 -60.70 -72.03 -5.15
N GLY A 189 -60.54 -72.14 -6.49
CA GLY A 189 -61.17 -73.26 -7.23
C GLY A 189 -60.41 -74.53 -6.98
N SER A 190 -61.15 -75.49 -6.43
CA SER A 190 -60.84 -76.92 -6.34
C SER A 190 -60.53 -77.47 -7.75
N ILE A 191 -59.41 -78.20 -7.91
CA ILE A 191 -59.37 -79.60 -8.39
C ILE A 191 -57.96 -80.07 -8.12
#